data_44fcdcf51208200428c3860ecaafebb1
#
_entry.id   44fcdcf51208200428c3860ecaafebb1
#
_cell.length_a   1.000
_cell.length_b   1.000
_cell.length_c   1.000
_cell.angle_alpha   90.00
_cell.angle_beta   90.00
_cell.angle_gamma   90.00
#
_symmetry.space_group_name_H-M   'P 1'
#
loop_
_entity.id
_entity.type
_entity.pdbx_description
1 polymer ?
#
loop_
_entity_poly.entity_id
_entity_poly.type
_entity_poly.pdbx_seq_one_letter_code
_entity_poly.pdbx_strand_id
1 'polypeptide(L)'
;MVRSLRSSPTELDKFDVLRDDQDWTFDYFAHAYHKNTPGGVVNANAATFPASVGNGMTMAWISLGPCAMLPPHYHARASNHVVSVQGTTETHMTLENGARIVKTMLDPGVMTVFPQGSLHTMTNTGELATAPVRIARRMPVHTT
;
A
#
# COMPACT_ATOMS: atom_id res chain seq x y z
N MET A 1 1.59 23.38 -3.66
CA MET A 1 1.85 22.24 -4.56
C MET A 1 0.60 21.40 -4.85
N VAL A 2 0.04 20.59 -3.94
CA VAL A 2 -1.13 19.71 -4.22
C VAL A 2 -2.35 20.46 -4.78
N ARG A 3 -2.67 21.65 -4.26
CA ARG A 3 -3.77 22.47 -4.79
C ARG A 3 -3.52 22.89 -6.24
N SER A 4 -2.31 23.34 -6.56
CA SER A 4 -1.94 23.74 -7.92
C SER A 4 -2.02 22.56 -8.88
N LEU A 5 -1.55 21.37 -8.47
CA LEU A 5 -1.65 20.14 -9.28
C LEU A 5 -3.10 19.71 -9.56
N ARG A 6 -4.00 19.89 -8.58
CA ARG A 6 -5.44 19.58 -8.76
C ARG A 6 -6.14 20.57 -9.69
N SER A 7 -5.66 21.79 -9.78
CA SER A 7 -6.21 22.83 -10.67
C SER A 7 -5.48 22.94 -12.01
N SER A 8 -4.49 22.11 -12.27
CA SER A 8 -3.80 22.06 -13.56
C SER A 8 -4.76 21.55 -14.63
N PRO A 9 -4.99 22.33 -15.71
CA PRO A 9 -5.96 21.98 -16.76
C PRO A 9 -5.59 20.72 -17.53
N THR A 10 -4.29 20.45 -17.67
CA THR A 10 -3.75 19.29 -18.40
C THR A 10 -2.64 18.60 -17.62
N GLU A 11 -2.29 17.38 -18.02
CA GLU A 11 -1.13 16.67 -17.45
C GLU A 11 0.18 17.44 -17.75
N LEU A 12 0.27 18.16 -18.88
CA LEU A 12 1.45 18.96 -19.21
C LEU A 12 1.65 20.10 -18.20
N ASP A 13 0.58 20.74 -17.75
CA ASP A 13 0.68 21.84 -16.78
C ASP A 13 1.24 21.38 -15.42
N LYS A 14 1.17 20.09 -15.13
CA LYS A 14 1.78 19.53 -13.93
C LYS A 14 3.29 19.56 -13.96
N PHE A 15 3.92 19.45 -15.14
CA PHE A 15 5.37 19.56 -15.29
C PHE A 15 5.88 20.97 -14.95
N ASP A 16 5.04 22.00 -15.10
CA ASP A 16 5.37 23.36 -14.66
C ASP A 16 5.38 23.52 -13.14
N VAL A 17 4.71 22.62 -12.43
CA VAL A 17 4.65 22.56 -10.96
C VAL A 17 5.70 21.59 -10.40
N LEU A 18 5.90 20.46 -11.06
CA LEU A 18 6.84 19.39 -10.71
C LEU A 18 8.06 19.49 -11.63
N ARG A 19 8.96 20.41 -11.32
CA ARG A 19 10.06 20.81 -12.23
C ARG A 19 11.31 20.00 -12.07
N ASP A 20 11.51 19.42 -10.88
CA ASP A 20 12.71 18.66 -10.57
C ASP A 20 12.45 17.16 -10.74
N ASP A 21 13.44 16.43 -11.25
CA ASP A 21 13.34 14.97 -11.39
C ASP A 21 13.04 14.29 -10.05
N GLN A 22 13.47 14.88 -8.95
CA GLN A 22 13.19 14.40 -7.59
C GLN A 22 11.70 14.50 -7.22
N ASP A 23 10.93 15.39 -7.82
CA ASP A 23 9.48 15.48 -7.61
C ASP A 23 8.75 14.21 -8.08
N TRP A 24 9.37 13.45 -8.99
CA TRP A 24 8.82 12.22 -9.58
C TRP A 24 9.28 10.93 -8.90
N THR A 25 10.02 11.05 -7.80
CA THR A 25 10.50 9.90 -7.02
C THR A 25 9.93 9.93 -5.60
N PHE A 26 9.78 8.75 -4.99
CA PHE A 26 9.33 8.61 -3.60
C PHE A 26 10.17 7.55 -2.89
N ASP A 27 10.92 7.97 -1.88
CA ASP A 27 11.72 7.06 -1.08
C ASP A 27 10.95 6.59 0.16
N TYR A 28 10.46 5.36 0.13
CA TYR A 28 9.77 4.74 1.26
C TYR A 28 10.66 4.57 2.50
N PHE A 29 11.96 4.39 2.31
CA PHE A 29 12.89 4.09 3.39
C PHE A 29 13.35 5.34 4.14
N ALA A 30 13.27 6.50 3.51
CA ALA A 30 13.52 7.78 4.14
C ALA A 30 12.38 8.19 5.09
N HIS A 31 11.18 7.59 4.97
CA HIS A 31 10.03 7.94 5.77
C HIS A 31 10.11 7.37 7.19
N ALA A 32 9.76 8.18 8.20
CA ALA A 32 9.87 7.79 9.62
C ALA A 32 9.14 6.47 9.95
N TYR A 33 7.95 6.27 9.39
CA TYR A 33 7.13 5.07 9.65
C TYR A 33 7.73 3.77 9.09
N HIS A 34 8.74 3.85 8.21
CA HIS A 34 9.44 2.66 7.75
C HIS A 34 10.16 1.92 8.89
N LYS A 35 10.59 2.64 9.92
CA LYS A 35 11.34 2.12 11.08
C LYS A 35 10.45 1.73 12.26
N ASN A 36 9.14 1.89 12.16
CA ASN A 36 8.23 1.56 13.25
C ASN A 36 8.26 0.05 13.57
N THR A 37 8.21 -0.25 14.85
CA THR A 37 8.07 -1.60 15.39
C THR A 37 6.76 -1.71 16.17
N PRO A 38 6.04 -2.82 16.08
CA PRO A 38 6.36 -4.07 15.37
C PRO A 38 6.14 -4.02 13.86
N GLY A 39 5.71 -2.89 13.30
CA GLY A 39 5.53 -2.71 11.87
C GLY A 39 5.10 -1.30 11.51
N GLY A 40 5.07 -1.00 10.22
CA GLY A 40 4.67 0.29 9.70
C GLY A 40 4.11 0.23 8.29
N VAL A 41 3.32 1.24 7.95
CA VAL A 41 2.79 1.46 6.62
C VAL A 41 3.21 2.83 6.14
N VAL A 42 3.95 2.87 5.05
CA VAL A 42 4.33 4.12 4.37
C VAL A 42 3.54 4.23 3.09
N ASN A 43 2.77 5.31 2.95
CA ASN A 43 1.91 5.52 1.78
C ASN A 43 2.49 6.58 0.86
N ALA A 44 2.67 6.23 -0.41
CA ALA A 44 2.86 7.18 -1.51
C ALA A 44 1.47 7.51 -2.09
N ASN A 45 0.92 8.63 -1.70
CA ASN A 45 -0.39 9.12 -2.15
C ASN A 45 -0.32 10.62 -2.46
N ALA A 46 -1.40 11.21 -2.92
CA ALA A 46 -1.44 12.62 -3.31
C ALA A 46 -0.97 13.63 -2.22
N ALA A 47 -1.01 13.25 -0.93
CA ALA A 47 -0.56 14.11 0.15
C ALA A 47 0.95 13.97 0.43
N THR A 48 1.50 12.76 0.29
CA THR A 48 2.89 12.44 0.60
C THR A 48 3.78 12.41 -0.64
N PHE A 49 3.19 12.17 -1.82
CA PHE A 49 3.84 12.12 -3.12
C PHE A 49 3.01 12.89 -4.14
N PRO A 50 3.24 14.20 -4.29
CA PRO A 50 2.43 15.08 -5.14
C PRO A 50 2.32 14.65 -6.60
N ALA A 51 3.35 14.00 -7.18
CA ALA A 51 3.30 13.48 -8.53
C ALA A 51 2.16 12.46 -8.76
N SER A 52 1.64 11.84 -7.71
CA SER A 52 0.51 10.92 -7.81
C SER A 52 -0.87 11.59 -7.93
N VAL A 53 -0.94 12.93 -7.83
CA VAL A 53 -2.20 13.69 -7.98
C VAL A 53 -2.80 13.44 -9.35
N GLY A 54 -4.05 13.00 -9.42
CA GLY A 54 -4.78 12.76 -10.66
C GLY A 54 -4.54 11.38 -11.29
N ASN A 55 -3.52 10.63 -10.86
CA ASN A 55 -3.18 9.33 -11.48
C ASN A 55 -4.07 8.18 -11.00
N GLY A 56 -5.03 8.45 -10.11
CA GLY A 56 -6.00 7.45 -9.66
C GLY A 56 -5.39 6.26 -8.90
N MET A 57 -4.17 6.41 -8.38
CA MET A 57 -3.44 5.32 -7.73
C MET A 57 -2.73 5.78 -6.46
N THR A 58 -2.64 4.88 -5.50
CA THR A 58 -1.69 4.99 -4.39
C THR A 58 -0.89 3.71 -4.28
N MET A 59 0.32 3.82 -3.78
CA MET A 59 1.14 2.67 -3.44
C MET A 59 1.57 2.74 -1.98
N ALA A 60 1.60 1.60 -1.30
CA ALA A 60 2.05 1.53 0.07
C ALA A 60 3.14 0.49 0.23
N TRP A 61 4.12 0.83 1.04
CA TRP A 61 5.10 -0.11 1.55
C TRP A 61 4.71 -0.51 2.97
N ILE A 62 4.53 -1.81 3.19
CA ILE A 62 4.13 -2.37 4.48
C ILE A 62 5.31 -3.19 5.01
N SER A 63 5.73 -2.91 6.22
CA SER A 63 6.72 -3.69 6.95
C SER A 63 6.05 -4.33 8.15
N LEU A 64 6.17 -5.65 8.29
CA LEU A 64 5.68 -6.39 9.45
C LEU A 64 6.85 -7.12 10.09
N GLY A 65 7.17 -6.75 11.32
CA GLY A 65 8.14 -7.48 12.13
C GLY A 65 7.67 -8.89 12.47
N PRO A 66 8.49 -9.68 13.15
CA PRO A 66 8.11 -11.03 13.61
C PRO A 66 6.81 -11.00 14.41
N CYS A 67 5.90 -11.93 14.12
CA CYS A 67 4.58 -12.04 14.75
C CYS A 67 3.70 -10.78 14.64
N ALA A 68 4.09 -9.80 13.84
CA ALA A 68 3.29 -8.60 13.65
C ALA A 68 2.14 -8.84 12.69
N MET A 69 1.05 -8.12 12.92
CA MET A 69 -0.16 -8.20 12.11
C MET A 69 -0.59 -6.79 11.68
N LEU A 70 -0.93 -6.64 10.41
CA LEU A 70 -1.76 -5.54 9.97
C LEU A 70 -3.21 -5.91 10.34
N PRO A 71 -3.84 -5.18 11.30
CA PRO A 71 -5.14 -5.54 11.84
C PRO A 71 -6.23 -5.72 10.78
N PRO A 72 -7.30 -6.48 11.06
CA PRO A 72 -8.43 -6.59 10.15
C PRO A 72 -8.98 -5.21 9.77
N HIS A 73 -9.07 -4.95 8.47
CA HIS A 73 -9.55 -3.69 7.91
C HIS A 73 -10.15 -3.93 6.52
N TYR A 74 -10.80 -2.93 5.97
CA TYR A 74 -11.35 -2.97 4.63
C TYR A 74 -11.14 -1.63 3.90
N HIS A 75 -11.23 -1.66 2.59
CA HIS A 75 -11.18 -0.47 1.75
C HIS A 75 -12.51 -0.30 1.03
N ALA A 76 -13.28 0.72 1.45
CA ALA A 76 -14.64 0.94 0.95
C ALA A 76 -14.69 1.36 -0.53
N ARG A 77 -13.60 1.92 -1.08
CA ARG A 77 -13.58 2.56 -2.39
C ARG A 77 -12.62 1.94 -3.39
N ALA A 78 -11.88 0.91 -3.01
CA ALA A 78 -10.84 0.37 -3.87
C ALA A 78 -10.53 -1.09 -3.58
N SER A 79 -10.16 -1.84 -4.60
CA SER A 79 -9.50 -3.13 -4.46
C SER A 79 -8.00 -2.93 -4.25
N ASN A 80 -7.37 -3.85 -3.51
CA ASN A 80 -5.93 -3.86 -3.30
C ASN A 80 -5.29 -5.02 -4.06
N HIS A 81 -4.23 -4.74 -4.79
CA HIS A 81 -3.26 -5.76 -5.20
C HIS A 81 -2.08 -5.73 -4.24
N VAL A 82 -1.74 -6.88 -3.71
CA VAL A 82 -0.71 -7.03 -2.68
C VAL A 82 0.26 -8.10 -3.11
N VAL A 83 1.55 -7.77 -3.10
CA VAL A 83 2.64 -8.70 -3.41
C VAL A 83 3.63 -8.74 -2.26
N SER A 84 4.05 -9.94 -1.83
CA SER A 84 5.16 -10.06 -0.91
C SER A 84 6.47 -9.79 -1.65
N VAL A 85 7.30 -8.92 -1.09
CA VAL A 85 8.63 -8.59 -1.63
C VAL A 85 9.72 -9.33 -0.87
N GLN A 86 9.51 -9.55 0.42
CA GLN A 86 10.47 -10.24 1.29
C GLN A 86 9.74 -10.94 2.43
N GLY A 87 10.10 -12.18 2.71
CA GLY A 87 9.49 -13.00 3.74
C GLY A 87 8.09 -13.50 3.36
N THR A 88 7.55 -14.40 4.16
CA THR A 88 6.26 -15.03 3.92
C THR A 88 5.17 -14.40 4.78
N THR A 89 4.09 -13.98 4.15
CA THR A 89 2.94 -13.36 4.80
C THR A 89 1.71 -14.25 4.69
N GLU A 90 1.09 -14.55 5.81
CA GLU A 90 -0.24 -15.15 5.83
C GLU A 90 -1.30 -14.06 5.68
N THR A 91 -2.28 -14.29 4.79
CA THR A 91 -3.41 -13.37 4.62
C THR A 91 -4.73 -14.09 4.81
N HIS A 92 -5.68 -13.38 5.40
CA HIS A 92 -7.06 -13.82 5.50
C HIS A 92 -7.98 -12.77 4.90
N MET A 93 -8.99 -13.20 4.18
CA MET A 93 -9.99 -12.34 3.58
C MET A 93 -11.37 -12.98 3.63
N THR A 94 -12.38 -12.15 3.92
CA THR A 94 -13.79 -12.49 3.73
C THR A 94 -14.51 -11.33 3.06
N LEU A 95 -15.52 -11.61 2.24
CA LEU A 95 -16.27 -10.61 1.49
C LEU A 95 -17.56 -10.22 2.22
N GLU A 96 -18.43 -11.17 2.40
CA GLU A 96 -19.77 -10.94 2.94
C GLU A 96 -20.22 -12.11 3.80
N ASN A 97 -21.35 -11.95 4.46
CA ASN A 97 -21.94 -13.00 5.28
C ASN A 97 -22.26 -14.24 4.44
N GLY A 98 -21.82 -15.40 4.90
CA GLY A 98 -21.94 -16.68 4.18
C GLY A 98 -20.81 -16.98 3.18
N ALA A 99 -19.94 -16.01 2.86
CA ALA A 99 -18.76 -16.29 2.06
C ALA A 99 -17.71 -17.07 2.85
N ARG A 100 -16.99 -17.96 2.17
CA ARG A 100 -15.85 -18.64 2.80
C ARG A 100 -14.72 -17.67 3.12
N ILE A 101 -13.96 -17.96 4.13
CA ILE A 101 -12.68 -17.26 4.38
C ILE A 101 -11.65 -17.75 3.35
N VAL A 102 -11.03 -16.81 2.64
CA VAL A 102 -9.88 -17.08 1.77
C VAL A 102 -8.62 -16.88 2.60
N LYS A 103 -7.85 -17.95 2.76
CA LYS A 103 -6.55 -17.93 3.44
C LYS A 103 -5.46 -18.19 2.41
N THR A 104 -4.44 -17.33 2.35
CA THR A 104 -3.30 -17.50 1.44
C THR A 104 -1.98 -17.24 2.15
N MET A 105 -0.94 -17.92 1.66
CA MET A 105 0.45 -17.63 2.02
C MET A 105 1.10 -16.94 0.84
N LEU A 106 1.68 -15.78 1.08
CA LEU A 106 2.38 -14.99 0.08
C LEU A 106 3.88 -15.10 0.32
N ASP A 107 4.54 -15.91 -0.45
CA ASP A 107 6.00 -15.95 -0.55
C ASP A 107 6.50 -14.79 -1.43
N PRO A 108 7.78 -14.43 -1.40
CA PRO A 108 8.33 -13.39 -2.26
C PRO A 108 7.97 -13.59 -3.72
N GLY A 109 7.38 -12.56 -4.34
CA GLY A 109 6.87 -12.58 -5.72
C GLY A 109 5.43 -13.10 -5.87
N VAL A 110 4.82 -13.65 -4.82
CA VAL A 110 3.42 -14.10 -4.85
C VAL A 110 2.49 -12.94 -4.53
N MET A 111 1.43 -12.81 -5.31
CA MET A 111 0.44 -11.72 -5.23
C MET A 111 -0.94 -12.27 -4.90
N THR A 112 -1.70 -11.49 -4.13
CA THR A 112 -3.15 -11.67 -3.94
C THR A 112 -3.90 -10.38 -4.24
N VAL A 113 -5.22 -10.49 -4.37
CA VAL A 113 -6.13 -9.35 -4.48
C VAL A 113 -7.11 -9.35 -3.31
N PHE A 114 -7.32 -8.19 -2.72
CA PHE A 114 -8.42 -7.92 -1.82
C PHE A 114 -9.45 -7.08 -2.55
N PRO A 115 -10.60 -7.64 -2.95
CA PRO A 115 -11.68 -6.89 -3.58
C PRO A 115 -12.16 -5.73 -2.72
N GLN A 116 -12.69 -4.71 -3.36
CA GLN A 116 -13.33 -3.58 -2.68
C GLN A 116 -14.34 -4.07 -1.63
N GLY A 117 -14.27 -3.53 -0.43
CA GLY A 117 -15.17 -3.86 0.67
C GLY A 117 -14.82 -5.14 1.42
N SER A 118 -13.88 -5.97 0.93
CA SER A 118 -13.47 -7.18 1.64
C SER A 118 -12.77 -6.86 2.96
N LEU A 119 -13.18 -7.51 4.03
CA LEU A 119 -12.46 -7.49 5.30
C LEU A 119 -11.23 -8.39 5.17
N HIS A 120 -10.05 -7.86 5.45
CA HIS A 120 -8.80 -8.61 5.31
C HIS A 120 -7.75 -8.23 6.34
N THR A 121 -6.80 -9.13 6.54
CA THR A 121 -5.65 -8.95 7.43
C THR A 121 -4.42 -9.61 6.83
N MET A 122 -3.25 -9.19 7.28
CA MET A 122 -1.96 -9.75 6.89
C MET A 122 -1.09 -9.94 8.13
N THR A 123 -0.46 -11.11 8.25
CA THR A 123 0.34 -11.47 9.42
C THR A 123 1.68 -12.01 8.97
N ASN A 124 2.75 -11.53 9.60
CA ASN A 124 4.05 -12.18 9.53
C ASN A 124 4.05 -13.33 10.55
N THR A 125 3.94 -14.56 10.06
CA THR A 125 3.90 -15.77 10.89
C THR A 125 5.29 -16.28 11.28
N GLY A 126 6.36 -15.62 10.84
CA GLY A 126 7.72 -15.97 11.18
C GLY A 126 8.02 -15.78 12.67
N GLU A 127 8.88 -16.65 13.20
CA GLU A 127 9.40 -16.52 14.57
C GLU A 127 10.24 -15.27 14.76
N LEU A 128 10.49 -14.87 16.02
CA LEU A 128 11.24 -13.67 16.40
C LEU A 128 12.58 -13.46 15.69
N ALA A 129 13.18 -14.52 15.14
CA ALA A 129 14.45 -14.49 14.40
C ALA A 129 14.30 -14.28 12.89
N THR A 130 13.07 -14.25 12.35
CA THR A 130 12.84 -14.08 10.91
C THR A 130 12.87 -12.62 10.48
N ALA A 131 13.35 -12.40 9.24
CA ALA A 131 13.39 -11.07 8.64
C ALA A 131 11.98 -10.44 8.55
N PRO A 132 11.86 -9.11 8.63
CA PRO A 132 10.58 -8.44 8.48
C PRO A 132 9.98 -8.75 7.09
N VAL A 133 8.70 -9.04 7.06
CA VAL A 133 7.95 -9.15 5.80
C VAL A 133 7.78 -7.76 5.19
N ARG A 134 8.04 -7.64 3.90
CA ARG A 134 7.88 -6.41 3.14
C ARG A 134 6.88 -6.62 2.01
N ILE A 135 5.92 -5.75 1.93
CA ILE A 135 4.78 -5.86 1.03
C ILE A 135 4.61 -4.56 0.26
N ALA A 136 4.50 -4.66 -1.06
CA ALA A 136 4.08 -3.55 -1.91
C ALA A 136 2.57 -3.67 -2.19
N ARG A 137 1.84 -2.57 -2.05
CA ARG A 137 0.39 -2.52 -2.24
C ARG A 137 0.01 -1.40 -3.19
N ARG A 138 -0.82 -1.70 -4.17
CA ARG A 138 -1.42 -0.74 -5.08
C ARG A 138 -2.92 -0.62 -4.83
N MET A 139 -3.41 0.61 -4.75
CA MET A 139 -4.84 0.93 -4.63
C MET A 139 -5.22 1.97 -5.68
N PRO A 140 -6.28 1.78 -6.45
CA PRO A 140 -6.87 2.87 -7.21
C PRO A 140 -7.47 3.91 -6.27
N VAL A 141 -7.28 5.19 -6.58
CA VAL A 141 -7.97 6.30 -5.91
C VAL A 141 -9.06 6.77 -6.86
N HIS A 142 -10.30 6.61 -6.46
CA HIS A 142 -11.39 7.26 -7.19
C HIS A 142 -11.25 8.77 -7.01
N THR A 143 -10.93 9.46 -8.10
CA THR A 143 -11.10 10.92 -8.19
C THR A 143 -12.59 11.18 -8.35
N THR A 144 -13.24 11.65 -7.33
CA THR A 144 -14.53 12.36 -7.43
C THR A 144 -14.25 13.82 -7.65
#